data_a185ad98fbe1c9fb153ab5611faca35f
#
_entry.id   a185ad98fbe1c9fb153ab5611faca35f
#
_cell.length_a   1.000
_cell.length_b   1.000
_cell.length_c   1.000
_cell.angle_alpha   90.00
_cell.angle_beta   90.00
_cell.angle_gamma   90.00
#
_symmetry.space_group_name_H-M   'P 1'
#
loop_
_entity.id
_entity.type
_entity.pdbx_description
1 polymer ?
#
loop_
_entity_poly.entity_id
_entity_poly.type
_entity_poly.pdbx_seq_one_letter_code
_entity_poly.pdbx_strand_id
1 'polypeptide(L)'
;LLKPSQLFPLPILASRVDAAVVLLIGTLMPSLLSAQLWTGDRRGVPNWENDLAFKTDVFTFVRIKYSSYDRYWDGKWRIDYPESDLNFSFRLQEMTSLKVNPDSKYLELTDPELFQHPFVYLIEPGELRFSQSEVKALRKYLLGGGFMMVDDFWGEREWFNFYREIKRVFPDREPEELPLSHPIFNCVFPLDEKPQIPNVGLGMESRYHGITWEQPDAREVHYKGVLDDRDRLMMVICHNTDLGDGWEWEGYNEYYF
;
A
#
# COMPACT_ATOMS: atom_id res chain seq x y z
N LEU A 1 4.51 29.41 63.92
CA LEU A 1 5.77 30.00 64.38
C LEU A 1 6.95 29.18 63.84
N LEU A 2 7.55 29.63 62.68
CA LEU A 2 8.96 29.52 62.37
C LEU A 2 9.23 30.35 61.11
N LYS A 3 10.19 31.20 61.13
CA LYS A 3 10.53 32.23 60.16
C LYS A 3 11.30 31.65 58.97
N PRO A 4 11.28 32.31 57.76
CA PRO A 4 12.00 31.89 56.58
C PRO A 4 13.47 32.29 56.60
N SER A 5 14.34 31.39 56.18
CA SER A 5 15.77 31.60 55.99
C SER A 5 16.11 32.01 54.55
N GLN A 6 17.02 32.94 54.46
CA GLN A 6 17.49 33.72 53.33
C GLN A 6 18.09 32.90 52.19
N LEU A 7 17.77 33.27 50.95
CA LEU A 7 18.44 32.86 49.72
C LEU A 7 19.60 33.79 49.40
N PHE A 8 20.80 33.26 49.22
CA PHE A 8 21.95 33.96 48.64
C PHE A 8 21.96 33.76 47.11
N PRO A 9 22.28 34.81 46.34
CA PRO A 9 22.44 34.68 44.91
C PRO A 9 23.81 34.16 44.51
N LEU A 10 23.89 33.18 43.61
CA LEU A 10 25.09 32.72 42.92
C LEU A 10 25.40 33.59 41.71
N PRO A 11 26.67 33.89 41.39
CA PRO A 11 27.05 34.73 40.28
C PRO A 11 26.95 34.03 38.95
N ILE A 12 26.37 34.72 37.96
CA ILE A 12 26.29 34.31 36.56
C ILE A 12 27.69 34.51 35.93
N LEU A 13 28.34 33.40 35.59
CA LEU A 13 29.52 33.42 34.71
C LEU A 13 29.03 33.36 33.27
N ALA A 14 29.05 34.53 32.58
CA ALA A 14 28.85 34.65 31.14
C ALA A 14 30.13 34.17 30.42
N SER A 15 30.16 32.98 29.89
CA SER A 15 31.16 32.56 28.90
C SER A 15 30.74 33.00 27.51
N ARG A 16 31.48 33.90 26.93
CA ARG A 16 31.39 34.27 25.53
C ARG A 16 31.88 33.08 24.72
N VAL A 17 30.97 32.41 23.99
CA VAL A 17 31.33 31.45 22.95
C VAL A 17 31.39 32.23 21.65
N ASP A 18 32.60 32.27 21.06
CA ASP A 18 32.86 32.96 19.81
C ASP A 18 31.99 32.45 18.67
N ALA A 19 31.34 33.38 17.97
CA ALA A 19 30.41 33.13 16.87
C ALA A 19 31.07 32.68 15.55
N ALA A 20 32.32 32.18 15.58
CA ALA A 20 33.12 31.89 14.40
C ALA A 20 33.20 30.40 14.04
N VAL A 21 32.59 29.47 14.80
CA VAL A 21 32.68 28.01 14.55
C VAL A 21 31.38 27.41 14.02
N VAL A 22 30.29 28.16 13.88
CA VAL A 22 28.97 27.63 13.45
C VAL A 22 28.76 27.70 11.93
N LEU A 23 29.71 28.17 11.15
CA LEU A 23 29.47 28.48 9.70
C LEU A 23 30.22 27.57 8.71
N LEU A 24 30.61 26.36 9.10
CA LEU A 24 31.36 25.46 8.17
C LEU A 24 30.97 23.97 8.21
N ILE A 25 29.75 23.64 8.66
CA ILE A 25 29.19 22.28 8.55
C ILE A 25 27.85 22.28 7.79
N GLY A 26 27.66 23.23 6.88
CA GLY A 26 26.40 23.47 6.15
C GLY A 26 26.38 23.08 4.68
N THR A 27 27.37 22.35 4.13
CA THR A 27 27.34 21.99 2.70
C THR A 27 28.10 20.71 2.42
N LEU A 28 27.50 19.56 2.75
CA LEU A 28 27.75 18.25 2.11
C LEU A 28 26.89 17.19 2.80
N MET A 29 25.56 17.36 2.73
CA MET A 29 24.68 16.21 2.81
C MET A 29 24.39 15.79 1.38
N PRO A 30 24.85 14.62 0.92
CA PRO A 30 24.23 14.03 -0.23
C PRO A 30 22.75 13.84 0.11
N SER A 31 21.88 14.27 -0.77
CA SER A 31 20.47 13.89 -0.73
C SER A 31 20.39 12.37 -0.88
N LEU A 32 20.51 11.69 0.25
CA LEU A 32 20.00 10.35 0.38
C LEU A 32 18.49 10.50 0.18
N LEU A 33 17.99 10.17 -1.01
CA LEU A 33 16.61 9.79 -1.20
C LEU A 33 16.40 8.61 -0.24
N SER A 34 16.01 8.91 0.98
CA SER A 34 15.65 7.91 1.97
C SER A 34 14.36 7.29 1.46
N ALA A 35 14.44 6.02 1.09
CA ALA A 35 13.27 5.17 1.11
C ALA A 35 12.58 5.44 2.45
N GLN A 36 11.40 6.06 2.43
CA GLN A 36 10.69 6.38 3.64
C GLN A 36 10.06 5.10 4.17
N LEU A 37 10.82 4.39 5.01
CA LEU A 37 10.24 3.39 5.87
C LEU A 37 9.34 4.12 6.87
N TRP A 38 8.12 3.65 7.01
CA TRP A 38 7.24 4.13 8.06
C TRP A 38 7.81 3.69 9.42
N THR A 39 8.31 4.63 10.20
CA THR A 39 8.80 4.41 11.58
C THR A 39 7.84 4.98 12.62
N GLY A 40 6.60 5.26 12.23
CA GLY A 40 5.57 5.87 13.05
C GLY A 40 4.81 4.89 13.95
N ASP A 41 3.71 5.37 14.50
CA ASP A 41 2.77 4.56 15.28
C ASP A 41 2.19 3.46 14.38
N ARG A 42 2.33 2.20 14.81
CA ARG A 42 1.81 1.02 14.11
C ARG A 42 0.34 0.75 14.44
N ARG A 43 -0.31 1.65 15.17
CA ARG A 43 -1.72 1.59 15.55
C ARG A 43 -2.17 0.24 16.12
N GLY A 44 -1.30 -0.40 16.91
CA GLY A 44 -1.58 -1.67 17.55
C GLY A 44 -1.14 -2.91 16.75
N VAL A 45 -0.78 -2.77 15.47
CA VAL A 45 -0.25 -3.90 14.70
C VAL A 45 1.07 -4.37 15.30
N PRO A 46 1.22 -5.67 15.66
CA PRO A 46 2.43 -6.19 16.25
C PRO A 46 3.65 -5.97 15.35
N ASN A 47 4.81 -5.82 15.98
CA ASN A 47 6.09 -5.80 15.28
C ASN A 47 6.83 -7.11 15.49
N TRP A 48 7.71 -7.47 14.56
CA TRP A 48 8.56 -8.65 14.65
C TRP A 48 9.92 -8.38 14.00
N GLU A 49 10.87 -9.23 14.27
CA GLU A 49 12.17 -9.20 13.63
C GLU A 49 12.40 -10.49 12.85
N ASN A 50 12.93 -10.37 11.64
CA ASN A 50 13.36 -11.52 10.87
C ASN A 50 14.80 -11.91 11.27
N ASP A 51 15.09 -13.22 11.22
CA ASP A 51 16.45 -13.72 11.40
C ASP A 51 17.40 -13.06 10.38
N LEU A 52 18.57 -12.66 10.85
CA LEU A 52 19.61 -12.04 10.02
C LEU A 52 20.08 -12.91 8.85
N ALA A 53 19.84 -14.22 8.92
CA ALA A 53 20.08 -15.13 7.80
C ALA A 53 19.20 -14.84 6.56
N PHE A 54 18.06 -14.17 6.74
CA PHE A 54 17.08 -13.90 5.68
C PHE A 54 17.05 -12.43 5.22
N LYS A 55 18.15 -11.69 5.39
CA LYS A 55 18.18 -10.23 5.08
C LYS A 55 17.74 -9.86 3.67
N THR A 56 17.88 -10.74 2.71
CA THR A 56 17.58 -10.49 1.29
C THR A 56 16.42 -11.30 0.74
N ASP A 57 15.90 -12.25 1.51
CA ASP A 57 14.79 -13.14 1.13
C ASP A 57 13.57 -12.85 2.03
N VAL A 58 13.11 -11.61 1.97
CA VAL A 58 12.02 -11.10 2.79
C VAL A 58 10.99 -10.44 1.87
N PHE A 59 9.76 -10.91 1.93
CA PHE A 59 8.63 -10.23 1.28
C PHE A 59 8.44 -8.85 1.90
N THR A 60 8.28 -7.83 1.08
CA THR A 60 7.92 -6.47 1.53
C THR A 60 6.65 -6.05 0.81
N PHE A 61 5.65 -5.60 1.56
CA PHE A 61 4.48 -4.96 0.96
C PHE A 61 4.90 -3.62 0.38
N VAL A 62 4.73 -3.45 -0.92
CA VAL A 62 5.11 -2.23 -1.64
C VAL A 62 3.88 -1.62 -2.27
N ARG A 63 3.51 -0.44 -1.82
CA ARG A 63 2.42 0.36 -2.37
C ARG A 63 2.93 1.26 -3.49
N ILE A 64 2.17 1.38 -4.57
CA ILE A 64 2.53 2.27 -5.68
C ILE A 64 1.97 3.66 -5.43
N LYS A 65 2.87 4.63 -5.35
CA LYS A 65 2.55 6.05 -5.38
C LYS A 65 2.41 6.50 -6.84
N TYR A 66 1.23 6.97 -7.20
CA TYR A 66 0.90 7.41 -8.55
C TYR A 66 0.26 8.80 -8.53
N SER A 67 0.17 9.46 -9.69
CA SER A 67 -0.55 10.73 -9.87
C SER A 67 -1.97 10.48 -10.34
N SER A 68 -2.91 11.28 -9.83
CA SER A 68 -4.31 11.28 -10.25
C SER A 68 -4.69 12.52 -11.08
N TYR A 69 -5.86 12.50 -11.73
CA TYR A 69 -6.38 13.66 -12.46
C TYR A 69 -6.74 14.83 -11.55
N ASP A 70 -7.18 14.52 -10.34
CA ASP A 70 -7.51 15.54 -9.35
C ASP A 70 -6.24 16.05 -8.68
N ARG A 71 -5.79 17.23 -9.10
CA ARG A 71 -4.62 17.90 -8.50
C ARG A 71 -4.82 18.30 -7.04
N TYR A 72 -6.06 18.35 -6.56
CA TYR A 72 -6.38 18.67 -5.18
C TYR A 72 -6.29 17.45 -4.26
N TRP A 73 -6.35 16.24 -4.84
CA TRP A 73 -6.29 14.96 -4.14
C TRP A 73 -5.18 14.05 -4.70
N ASP A 74 -3.96 14.55 -4.76
CA ASP A 74 -2.79 13.73 -5.13
C ASP A 74 -2.47 12.65 -4.05
N GLY A 75 -3.47 12.28 -3.28
CA GLY A 75 -3.37 11.40 -2.13
C GLY A 75 -4.15 10.09 -2.22
N LYS A 76 -4.82 9.79 -3.34
CA LYS A 76 -5.61 8.55 -3.52
C LYS A 76 -4.79 7.27 -3.26
N TRP A 77 -3.55 7.23 -3.65
CA TRP A 77 -2.65 6.12 -3.37
C TRP A 77 -2.40 5.90 -1.87
N ARG A 78 -2.74 6.88 -0.99
CA ARG A 78 -2.52 6.84 0.46
C ARG A 78 -3.74 6.40 1.26
N ILE A 79 -4.85 6.11 0.62
CA ILE A 79 -6.04 5.58 1.29
C ILE A 79 -5.62 4.31 2.05
N ASP A 80 -6.10 4.13 3.29
CA ASP A 80 -5.82 3.00 4.21
C ASP A 80 -4.34 2.82 4.62
N TYR A 81 -3.48 3.74 4.19
CA TYR A 81 -2.05 3.68 4.50
C TYR A 81 -1.75 4.34 5.85
N PRO A 82 -0.96 3.73 6.72
CA PRO A 82 -0.22 2.46 6.54
C PRO A 82 -0.93 1.22 7.09
N GLU A 83 -2.10 1.35 7.66
CA GLU A 83 -2.76 0.30 8.45
C GLU A 83 -3.02 -0.95 7.63
N SER A 84 -3.61 -0.82 6.45
CA SER A 84 -3.88 -1.98 5.58
C SER A 84 -2.61 -2.74 5.22
N ASP A 85 -1.52 -2.03 4.92
CA ASP A 85 -0.23 -2.61 4.54
C ASP A 85 0.41 -3.37 5.72
N LEU A 86 0.30 -2.80 6.92
CA LEU A 86 0.87 -3.38 8.14
C LEU A 86 0.08 -4.63 8.58
N ASN A 87 -1.25 -4.57 8.55
CA ASN A 87 -2.11 -5.69 8.88
C ASN A 87 -1.95 -6.83 7.87
N PHE A 88 -1.95 -6.52 6.57
CA PHE A 88 -1.66 -7.53 5.54
C PHE A 88 -0.32 -8.23 5.79
N SER A 89 0.74 -7.45 6.04
CA SER A 89 2.08 -8.00 6.31
C SER A 89 2.09 -8.88 7.54
N PHE A 90 1.41 -8.47 8.62
CA PHE A 90 1.31 -9.24 9.84
C PHE A 90 0.56 -10.58 9.61
N ARG A 91 -0.58 -10.55 8.93
CA ARG A 91 -1.33 -11.76 8.62
C ARG A 91 -0.57 -12.71 7.69
N LEU A 92 0.10 -12.17 6.69
CA LEU A 92 0.92 -12.98 5.80
C LEU A 92 2.05 -13.69 6.57
N GLN A 93 2.67 -13.01 7.53
CA GLN A 93 3.68 -13.58 8.41
C GLN A 93 3.10 -14.70 9.30
N GLU A 94 1.87 -14.53 9.82
CA GLU A 94 1.24 -15.52 10.68
C GLU A 94 0.72 -16.75 9.92
N MET A 95 0.16 -16.53 8.72
CA MET A 95 -0.56 -17.56 7.99
C MET A 95 0.33 -18.37 7.04
N THR A 96 1.58 -17.96 6.83
CA THR A 96 2.47 -18.60 5.87
C THR A 96 3.88 -18.82 6.46
N SER A 97 4.73 -19.54 5.73
CA SER A 97 6.14 -19.69 6.05
C SER A 97 7.02 -18.57 5.46
N LEU A 98 6.44 -17.60 4.78
CA LEU A 98 7.17 -16.48 4.21
C LEU A 98 7.81 -15.64 5.31
N LYS A 99 8.99 -15.12 5.03
CA LYS A 99 9.58 -14.06 5.84
C LYS A 99 9.06 -12.73 5.31
N VAL A 100 8.41 -11.97 6.17
CA VAL A 100 7.74 -10.72 5.80
C VAL A 100 8.39 -9.56 6.52
N ASN A 101 8.61 -8.45 5.82
CA ASN A 101 9.05 -7.21 6.43
C ASN A 101 7.90 -6.64 7.28
N PRO A 102 8.13 -6.33 8.56
CA PRO A 102 7.10 -5.72 9.40
C PRO A 102 6.69 -4.32 8.93
N ASP A 103 7.55 -3.63 8.19
CA ASP A 103 7.30 -2.27 7.73
C ASP A 103 6.82 -2.24 6.28
N SER A 104 5.84 -1.39 6.02
CA SER A 104 5.36 -1.12 4.67
C SER A 104 6.29 -0.14 3.94
N LYS A 105 6.22 -0.17 2.61
CA LYS A 105 6.99 0.72 1.74
C LYS A 105 6.10 1.26 0.64
N TYR A 106 6.34 2.49 0.20
CA TYR A 106 5.78 2.98 -1.06
C TYR A 106 6.87 3.41 -2.03
N LEU A 107 6.65 3.18 -3.33
CA LEU A 107 7.56 3.52 -4.42
C LEU A 107 6.78 4.14 -5.58
N GLU A 108 7.44 4.95 -6.38
CA GLU A 108 6.95 5.34 -7.70
C GLU A 108 7.30 4.25 -8.73
N LEU A 109 6.49 4.09 -9.77
CA LEU A 109 6.76 3.09 -10.83
C LEU A 109 8.10 3.29 -11.53
N THR A 110 8.63 4.51 -11.51
CA THR A 110 9.92 4.85 -12.11
C THR A 110 11.11 4.64 -11.17
N ASP A 111 10.86 4.27 -9.93
CA ASP A 111 11.93 4.02 -8.97
C ASP A 111 12.72 2.75 -9.35
N PRO A 112 14.05 2.82 -9.46
CA PRO A 112 14.87 1.64 -9.75
C PRO A 112 14.73 0.51 -8.72
N GLU A 113 14.41 0.83 -7.48
CA GLU A 113 14.20 -0.13 -6.39
C GLU A 113 13.00 -1.04 -6.65
N LEU A 114 12.02 -0.60 -7.44
CA LEU A 114 10.83 -1.37 -7.80
C LEU A 114 11.17 -2.81 -8.25
N PHE A 115 12.24 -2.96 -9.01
CA PHE A 115 12.66 -4.25 -9.56
C PHE A 115 13.26 -5.22 -8.52
N GLN A 116 13.43 -4.79 -7.28
CA GLN A 116 13.85 -5.65 -6.17
C GLN A 116 12.66 -6.29 -5.43
N HIS A 117 11.44 -5.83 -5.73
CA HIS A 117 10.22 -6.28 -5.07
C HIS A 117 9.32 -7.03 -6.06
N PRO A 118 9.02 -8.32 -5.82
CA PRO A 118 8.22 -9.12 -6.74
C PRO A 118 6.73 -8.77 -6.73
N PHE A 119 6.24 -8.10 -5.68
CA PHE A 119 4.85 -7.73 -5.45
C PHE A 119 4.70 -6.23 -5.28
N VAL A 120 3.69 -5.65 -5.92
CA VAL A 120 3.27 -4.27 -5.69
C VAL A 120 1.76 -4.15 -5.63
N TYR A 121 1.29 -3.20 -4.82
CA TYR A 121 -0.12 -2.90 -4.61
C TYR A 121 -0.48 -1.51 -5.11
N LEU A 122 -1.57 -1.39 -5.85
CA LEU A 122 -2.07 -0.14 -6.40
C LEU A 122 -3.56 -0.01 -6.05
N ILE A 123 -3.88 0.96 -5.21
CA ILE A 123 -5.22 1.23 -4.71
C ILE A 123 -5.86 2.42 -5.44
N GLU A 124 -7.19 2.49 -5.46
CA GLU A 124 -8.00 3.62 -5.94
C GLU A 124 -7.65 4.10 -7.37
N PRO A 125 -7.52 3.21 -8.36
CA PRO A 125 -7.09 3.58 -9.71
C PRO A 125 -8.16 4.31 -10.52
N GLY A 126 -9.33 4.61 -9.94
CA GLY A 126 -10.45 5.23 -10.63
C GLY A 126 -10.13 6.59 -11.27
N GLU A 127 -9.10 7.28 -10.77
CA GLU A 127 -8.62 8.55 -11.32
C GLU A 127 -7.13 8.52 -11.71
N LEU A 128 -6.56 7.33 -11.79
CA LEU A 128 -5.19 7.08 -12.16
C LEU A 128 -4.80 7.72 -13.49
N ARG A 129 -3.58 8.25 -13.55
CA ARG A 129 -2.97 8.74 -14.80
C ARG A 129 -1.48 8.43 -14.83
N PHE A 130 -1.10 7.53 -15.70
CA PHE A 130 0.31 7.21 -15.93
C PHE A 130 0.99 8.20 -16.90
N SER A 131 2.19 8.63 -16.55
CA SER A 131 3.12 9.23 -17.48
C SER A 131 3.65 8.18 -18.48
N GLN A 132 4.30 8.63 -19.55
CA GLN A 132 4.92 7.70 -20.50
C GLN A 132 6.09 6.90 -19.90
N SER A 133 6.79 7.46 -18.92
CA SER A 133 7.84 6.76 -18.18
C SER A 133 7.28 5.66 -17.29
N GLU A 134 6.18 5.93 -16.60
CA GLU A 134 5.49 4.95 -15.75
C GLU A 134 4.90 3.79 -16.57
N VAL A 135 4.27 4.09 -17.72
CA VAL A 135 3.80 3.05 -18.66
C VAL A 135 4.93 2.10 -19.07
N LYS A 136 6.10 2.64 -19.43
CA LYS A 136 7.25 1.81 -19.81
C LYS A 136 7.81 1.02 -18.63
N ALA A 137 7.90 1.65 -17.47
CA ALA A 137 8.42 1.02 -16.25
C ALA A 137 7.51 -0.12 -15.79
N LEU A 138 6.19 0.10 -15.74
CA LEU A 138 5.21 -0.92 -15.36
C LEU A 138 5.23 -2.11 -16.34
N ARG A 139 5.23 -1.84 -17.65
CA ARG A 139 5.36 -2.92 -18.65
C ARG A 139 6.63 -3.74 -18.43
N LYS A 140 7.77 -3.09 -18.22
CA LYS A 140 9.06 -3.76 -17.97
C LYS A 140 9.02 -4.58 -16.69
N TYR A 141 8.44 -4.02 -15.61
CA TYR A 141 8.33 -4.67 -14.32
C TYR A 141 7.49 -5.96 -14.41
N LEU A 142 6.30 -5.88 -14.98
CA LEU A 142 5.37 -7.01 -15.09
C LEU A 142 5.91 -8.10 -16.03
N LEU A 143 6.44 -7.73 -17.19
CA LEU A 143 7.07 -8.70 -18.10
C LEU A 143 8.36 -9.30 -17.54
N GLY A 144 9.04 -8.59 -16.65
CA GLY A 144 10.25 -9.04 -15.96
C GLY A 144 10.04 -10.00 -14.79
N GLY A 145 8.79 -10.35 -14.48
CA GLY A 145 8.46 -11.30 -13.39
C GLY A 145 7.72 -10.66 -12.21
N GLY A 146 7.58 -9.34 -12.19
CA GLY A 146 6.79 -8.64 -11.18
C GLY A 146 5.31 -9.00 -11.21
N PHE A 147 4.64 -8.80 -10.08
CA PHE A 147 3.20 -8.99 -9.91
C PHE A 147 2.57 -7.76 -9.30
N MET A 148 1.42 -7.34 -9.81
CA MET A 148 0.65 -6.21 -9.30
C MET A 148 -0.74 -6.63 -8.86
N MET A 149 -1.13 -6.21 -7.67
CA MET A 149 -2.51 -6.25 -7.21
C MET A 149 -3.11 -4.86 -7.32
N VAL A 150 -4.30 -4.77 -7.91
CA VAL A 150 -5.06 -3.53 -8.09
C VAL A 150 -6.37 -3.68 -7.36
N ASP A 151 -6.77 -2.67 -6.57
CA ASP A 151 -7.87 -2.79 -5.62
C ASP A 151 -8.59 -1.46 -5.41
N ASP A 152 -9.76 -1.52 -4.79
CA ASP A 152 -10.57 -0.40 -4.34
C ASP A 152 -10.91 0.61 -5.45
N PHE A 153 -11.75 0.18 -6.38
CA PHE A 153 -12.39 1.07 -7.35
C PHE A 153 -13.72 0.49 -7.83
N TRP A 154 -14.67 1.37 -8.13
CA TRP A 154 -16.05 1.00 -8.18
C TRP A 154 -16.79 1.54 -9.42
N GLY A 155 -17.59 0.67 -10.02
CA GLY A 155 -18.47 1.01 -11.14
C GLY A 155 -17.76 1.20 -12.48
N GLU A 156 -18.53 1.42 -13.51
CA GLU A 156 -18.07 1.49 -14.90
C GLU A 156 -17.18 2.71 -15.19
N ARG A 157 -17.41 3.83 -14.52
CA ARG A 157 -16.62 5.06 -14.73
C ARG A 157 -15.16 4.85 -14.34
N GLU A 158 -14.92 4.24 -13.19
CA GLU A 158 -13.59 4.00 -12.67
C GLU A 158 -12.90 2.85 -13.39
N TRP A 159 -13.67 1.80 -13.70
CA TRP A 159 -13.21 0.74 -14.59
C TRP A 159 -12.70 1.27 -15.92
N PHE A 160 -13.49 2.13 -16.60
CA PHE A 160 -13.10 2.70 -17.88
C PHE A 160 -11.80 3.50 -17.80
N ASN A 161 -11.62 4.31 -16.74
CA ASN A 161 -10.37 5.05 -16.55
C ASN A 161 -9.18 4.12 -16.38
N PHE A 162 -9.28 3.15 -15.48
CA PHE A 162 -8.24 2.16 -15.22
C PHE A 162 -7.92 1.35 -16.48
N TYR A 163 -8.94 0.82 -17.15
CA TYR A 163 -8.80 0.05 -18.39
C TYR A 163 -8.03 0.82 -19.46
N ARG A 164 -8.39 2.08 -19.68
CA ARG A 164 -7.67 2.94 -20.63
C ARG A 164 -6.19 3.09 -20.31
N GLU A 165 -5.83 3.26 -19.05
CA GLU A 165 -4.43 3.37 -18.62
C GLU A 165 -3.69 2.04 -18.78
N ILE A 166 -4.32 0.91 -18.45
CA ILE A 166 -3.72 -0.42 -18.64
C ILE A 166 -3.55 -0.77 -20.11
N LYS A 167 -4.47 -0.37 -20.99
CA LYS A 167 -4.31 -0.54 -22.44
C LYS A 167 -3.14 0.28 -23.03
N ARG A 168 -2.67 1.30 -22.34
CA ARG A 168 -1.41 1.97 -22.70
C ARG A 168 -0.18 1.14 -22.32
N VAL A 169 -0.28 0.36 -21.25
CA VAL A 169 0.78 -0.56 -20.81
C VAL A 169 0.78 -1.82 -21.70
N PHE A 170 -0.38 -2.40 -21.92
CA PHE A 170 -0.60 -3.64 -22.70
C PHE A 170 -1.66 -3.46 -23.78
N PRO A 171 -1.32 -2.85 -24.93
CA PRO A 171 -2.29 -2.66 -26.03
C PRO A 171 -2.83 -3.98 -26.59
N ASP A 172 -2.04 -5.03 -26.49
CA ASP A 172 -2.23 -6.37 -27.04
C ASP A 172 -2.85 -7.39 -26.08
N ARG A 173 -3.17 -6.99 -24.84
CA ARG A 173 -3.74 -7.89 -23.82
C ARG A 173 -5.05 -7.36 -23.29
N GLU A 174 -5.93 -8.28 -22.91
CA GLU A 174 -7.21 -7.95 -22.26
C GLU A 174 -7.19 -8.49 -20.83
N PRO A 175 -7.75 -7.75 -19.86
CA PRO A 175 -8.08 -8.30 -18.56
C PRO A 175 -9.19 -9.35 -18.67
N GLU A 176 -8.91 -10.58 -18.26
CA GLU A 176 -9.85 -11.71 -18.33
C GLU A 176 -10.42 -12.01 -16.94
N GLU A 177 -11.72 -12.33 -16.87
CA GLU A 177 -12.36 -12.73 -15.62
C GLU A 177 -11.77 -14.04 -15.10
N LEU A 178 -11.25 -14.04 -13.86
CA LEU A 178 -10.70 -15.24 -13.23
C LEU A 178 -11.84 -16.06 -12.62
N PRO A 179 -12.01 -17.34 -13.02
CA PRO A 179 -13.02 -18.19 -12.40
C PRO A 179 -12.63 -18.52 -10.95
N LEU A 180 -13.60 -18.78 -10.08
CA LEU A 180 -13.33 -19.13 -8.67
C LEU A 180 -12.43 -20.37 -8.52
N SER A 181 -12.40 -21.25 -9.52
CA SER A 181 -11.47 -22.40 -9.59
C SER A 181 -10.02 -22.00 -9.89
N HIS A 182 -9.75 -20.72 -10.21
CA HIS A 182 -8.39 -20.27 -10.46
C HIS A 182 -7.52 -20.42 -9.19
N PRO A 183 -6.26 -20.87 -9.32
CA PRO A 183 -5.39 -21.14 -8.17
C PRO A 183 -5.24 -19.98 -7.18
N ILE A 184 -5.38 -18.73 -7.62
CA ILE A 184 -5.28 -17.54 -6.74
C ILE A 184 -6.32 -17.55 -5.60
N PHE A 185 -7.48 -18.18 -5.81
CA PHE A 185 -8.53 -18.30 -4.79
C PHE A 185 -8.40 -19.55 -3.91
N ASN A 186 -7.32 -20.31 -4.10
CA ASN A 186 -7.11 -21.60 -3.43
C ASN A 186 -5.66 -21.74 -2.90
N CYS A 187 -4.96 -20.60 -2.65
CA CYS A 187 -3.53 -20.65 -2.31
C CYS A 187 -3.26 -21.14 -0.88
N VAL A 188 -3.97 -20.60 0.13
CA VAL A 188 -3.83 -20.96 1.54
C VAL A 188 -5.09 -21.64 2.02
N PHE A 189 -6.22 -21.00 1.82
CA PHE A 189 -7.56 -21.54 2.05
C PHE A 189 -8.38 -21.47 0.77
N PRO A 190 -9.21 -22.46 0.46
CA PRO A 190 -10.15 -22.33 -0.64
C PRO A 190 -11.20 -21.29 -0.29
N LEU A 191 -11.48 -20.40 -1.22
CA LEU A 191 -12.60 -19.45 -1.09
C LEU A 191 -13.85 -20.06 -1.73
N ASP A 192 -14.98 -19.98 -1.04
CA ASP A 192 -16.27 -20.45 -1.54
C ASP A 192 -16.92 -19.43 -2.49
N GLU A 193 -16.55 -18.15 -2.38
CA GLU A 193 -17.01 -17.07 -3.24
C GLU A 193 -15.91 -16.01 -3.42
N LYS A 194 -16.08 -15.13 -4.39
CA LYS A 194 -15.21 -13.96 -4.57
C LYS A 194 -15.64 -12.89 -3.56
N PRO A 195 -14.74 -12.46 -2.67
CA PRO A 195 -15.09 -11.49 -1.65
C PRO A 195 -15.46 -10.13 -2.28
N GLN A 196 -16.51 -9.51 -1.78
CA GLN A 196 -16.86 -8.11 -2.03
C GLN A 196 -16.88 -7.39 -0.70
N ILE A 197 -15.83 -6.66 -0.42
CA ILE A 197 -15.64 -5.89 0.81
C ILE A 197 -15.98 -4.44 0.51
N PRO A 198 -16.93 -3.82 1.22
CA PRO A 198 -17.22 -2.39 1.12
C PRO A 198 -16.36 -1.58 2.09
N ASN A 199 -16.39 -0.24 1.98
CA ASN A 199 -15.84 0.61 3.03
C ASN A 199 -16.48 0.32 4.40
N VAL A 200 -15.76 0.67 5.48
CA VAL A 200 -16.15 0.35 6.85
C VAL A 200 -17.56 0.85 7.21
N GLY A 201 -17.94 2.04 6.74
CA GLY A 201 -19.26 2.61 7.01
C GLY A 201 -20.38 1.74 6.43
N LEU A 202 -20.28 1.40 5.16
CA LEU A 202 -21.23 0.54 4.47
C LEU A 202 -21.17 -0.90 5.03
N GLY A 203 -19.99 -1.40 5.35
CA GLY A 203 -19.80 -2.71 5.97
C GLY A 203 -20.57 -2.85 7.29
N MET A 204 -20.51 -1.83 8.14
CA MET A 204 -21.28 -1.80 9.39
C MET A 204 -22.80 -1.78 9.16
N GLU A 205 -23.27 -1.14 8.11
CA GLU A 205 -24.69 -1.05 7.77
C GLU A 205 -25.19 -2.29 7.01
N SER A 206 -24.34 -2.92 6.20
CA SER A 206 -24.73 -4.01 5.30
C SER A 206 -25.27 -5.23 6.03
N ARG A 207 -24.91 -5.46 7.29
CA ARG A 207 -25.51 -6.50 8.15
C ARG A 207 -27.04 -6.38 8.28
N TYR A 208 -27.60 -5.21 8.01
CA TYR A 208 -29.05 -4.99 8.11
C TYR A 208 -29.76 -5.13 6.77
N HIS A 209 -29.07 -4.92 5.64
CA HIS A 209 -29.69 -4.90 4.32
C HIS A 209 -28.93 -5.70 3.24
N GLY A 210 -27.75 -6.26 3.56
CA GLY A 210 -26.98 -7.11 2.67
C GLY A 210 -26.37 -6.38 1.46
N ILE A 211 -26.24 -5.04 1.50
CA ILE A 211 -25.62 -4.27 0.42
C ILE A 211 -24.14 -4.14 0.72
N THR A 212 -23.29 -4.62 -0.21
CA THR A 212 -21.83 -4.60 -0.12
C THR A 212 -21.18 -3.80 -1.25
N TRP A 213 -21.96 -3.21 -2.15
CA TRP A 213 -21.47 -2.42 -3.28
C TRP A 213 -21.63 -0.93 -3.02
N GLU A 214 -20.64 -0.13 -3.34
CA GLU A 214 -20.60 1.31 -3.06
C GLU A 214 -21.24 2.17 -4.14
N GLN A 215 -21.35 1.64 -5.35
CA GLN A 215 -21.96 2.34 -6.48
C GLN A 215 -23.15 1.54 -7.04
N PRO A 216 -24.19 2.18 -7.58
CA PRO A 216 -25.37 1.49 -8.10
C PRO A 216 -25.09 0.48 -9.23
N ASP A 217 -24.01 0.71 -9.98
CA ASP A 217 -23.54 -0.12 -11.10
C ASP A 217 -22.41 -1.10 -10.70
N ALA A 218 -22.11 -1.21 -9.40
CA ALA A 218 -21.01 -2.03 -8.85
C ALA A 218 -21.48 -3.26 -8.07
N ARG A 219 -22.68 -3.78 -8.37
CA ARG A 219 -23.28 -4.89 -7.60
C ARG A 219 -22.51 -6.20 -7.71
N GLU A 220 -21.91 -6.43 -8.87
CA GLU A 220 -21.14 -7.65 -9.13
C GLU A 220 -19.66 -7.38 -8.92
N VAL A 221 -19.02 -8.21 -8.09
CA VAL A 221 -17.59 -8.16 -7.87
C VAL A 221 -16.86 -8.88 -8.99
N HIS A 222 -15.75 -8.30 -9.45
CA HIS A 222 -14.92 -8.87 -10.50
C HIS A 222 -13.48 -9.02 -10.06
N TYR A 223 -12.92 -10.18 -10.31
CA TYR A 223 -11.49 -10.43 -10.18
C TYR A 223 -10.95 -10.80 -11.55
N LYS A 224 -10.25 -9.86 -12.17
CA LYS A 224 -9.72 -10.04 -13.53
C LYS A 224 -8.21 -10.20 -13.49
N GLY A 225 -7.69 -10.95 -14.46
CA GLY A 225 -6.26 -11.19 -14.62
C GLY A 225 -5.71 -10.62 -15.91
N VAL A 226 -4.47 -10.14 -15.89
CA VAL A 226 -3.67 -9.91 -17.08
C VAL A 226 -2.55 -10.94 -17.10
N LEU A 227 -2.50 -11.74 -18.15
CA LEU A 227 -1.56 -12.85 -18.31
C LEU A 227 -0.40 -12.48 -19.25
N ASP A 228 0.77 -13.09 -19.04
CA ASP A 228 1.87 -13.05 -20.00
C ASP A 228 1.77 -14.16 -21.06
N ASP A 229 2.75 -14.22 -21.97
CA ASP A 229 2.77 -15.22 -23.06
C ASP A 229 2.97 -16.68 -22.59
N ARG A 230 3.16 -16.89 -21.29
CA ARG A 230 3.33 -18.22 -20.65
C ARG A 230 2.21 -18.51 -19.66
N ASP A 231 1.08 -17.83 -19.77
CA ASP A 231 -0.07 -17.90 -18.89
C ASP A 231 0.24 -17.59 -17.40
N ARG A 232 1.33 -16.86 -17.12
CA ARG A 232 1.60 -16.35 -15.77
C ARG A 232 0.74 -15.14 -15.50
N LEU A 233 0.03 -15.15 -14.39
CA LEU A 233 -0.71 -14.00 -13.90
C LEU A 233 0.27 -12.88 -13.52
N MET A 234 0.26 -11.78 -14.28
CA MET A 234 1.08 -10.60 -14.03
C MET A 234 0.35 -9.58 -13.15
N MET A 235 -0.96 -9.53 -13.25
CA MET A 235 -1.79 -8.57 -12.53
C MET A 235 -3.09 -9.23 -12.14
N VAL A 236 -3.52 -9.02 -10.90
CA VAL A 236 -4.89 -9.26 -10.44
C VAL A 236 -5.57 -7.91 -10.22
N ILE A 237 -6.79 -7.81 -10.69
CA ILE A 237 -7.59 -6.60 -10.65
C ILE A 237 -8.87 -6.91 -9.87
N CYS A 238 -8.97 -6.36 -8.67
CA CYS A 238 -10.10 -6.51 -7.75
C CYS A 238 -11.04 -5.31 -7.97
N HIS A 239 -12.03 -5.46 -8.83
CA HIS A 239 -12.96 -4.41 -9.20
C HIS A 239 -14.30 -4.59 -8.48
N ASN A 240 -14.88 -3.52 -7.98
CA ASN A 240 -16.08 -3.48 -7.14
C ASN A 240 -15.86 -4.18 -5.79
N THR A 241 -14.71 -3.96 -5.19
CA THR A 241 -14.37 -4.42 -3.84
C THR A 241 -13.24 -3.55 -3.29
N ASP A 242 -13.13 -3.46 -1.97
CA ASP A 242 -12.13 -2.73 -1.21
C ASP A 242 -11.49 -3.69 -0.19
N LEU A 243 -10.49 -4.43 -0.66
CA LEU A 243 -9.74 -5.34 0.22
C LEU A 243 -8.83 -4.56 1.18
N GLY A 244 -8.45 -3.33 0.80
CA GLY A 244 -7.69 -2.41 1.64
C GLY A 244 -8.40 -2.11 2.94
N ASP A 245 -9.68 -1.75 2.89
CA ASP A 245 -10.53 -1.56 4.08
C ASP A 245 -10.66 -2.86 4.89
N GLY A 246 -10.77 -4.01 4.23
CA GLY A 246 -10.78 -5.30 4.90
C GLY A 246 -9.53 -5.55 5.74
N TRP A 247 -8.36 -5.08 5.29
CA TRP A 247 -7.12 -5.18 6.06
C TRP A 247 -6.95 -4.03 7.07
N GLU A 248 -7.35 -2.80 6.71
CA GLU A 248 -7.26 -1.64 7.61
C GLU A 248 -8.07 -1.88 8.89
N TRP A 249 -9.28 -2.38 8.74
CA TRP A 249 -10.25 -2.56 9.83
C TRP A 249 -10.24 -3.96 10.43
N GLU A 250 -9.19 -4.72 10.21
CA GLU A 250 -9.05 -6.08 10.74
C GLU A 250 -9.31 -6.13 12.26
N GLY A 251 -10.18 -7.04 12.67
CA GLY A 251 -10.58 -7.23 14.07
C GLY A 251 -11.54 -6.17 14.60
N TYR A 252 -11.91 -5.15 13.83
CA TYR A 252 -12.89 -4.16 14.25
C TYR A 252 -14.32 -4.69 14.15
N ASN A 253 -14.61 -5.46 13.12
CA ASN A 253 -15.91 -6.09 12.92
C ASN A 253 -15.73 -7.46 12.23
N GLU A 254 -15.67 -8.53 12.99
CA GLU A 254 -15.47 -9.91 12.52
C GLU A 254 -16.52 -10.42 11.51
N TYR A 255 -17.56 -9.63 11.23
CA TYR A 255 -18.56 -10.00 10.23
C TYR A 255 -18.14 -9.62 8.80
N TYR A 256 -17.31 -8.60 8.63
CA TYR A 256 -16.89 -8.10 7.31
C TYR A 256 -15.37 -7.97 7.14
N PHE A 257 -14.60 -7.89 8.23
CA PHE A 257 -13.18 -7.61 8.21
C PHE A 257 -12.38 -8.65 8.98
#